data_080726986ef134325188e9b79b78362b
#
_entry.id   080726986ef134325188e9b79b78362b
#
_cell.length_a   1.000
_cell.length_b   1.000
_cell.length_c   1.000
_cell.angle_alpha   90.00
_cell.angle_beta   90.00
_cell.angle_gamma   90.00
#
_symmetry.space_group_name_H-M   'P 1'
#
loop_
_entity.id
_entity.type
_entity.pdbx_description
1 polymer ?
#
loop_
_entity_poly.entity_id
_entity_poly.type
_entity_poly.pdbx_seq_one_letter_code
_entity_poly.pdbx_strand_id
1 'polypeptide(L)'
;LRRNYSISTAPNGRGYRISVKREPGGAASNWLHDHLEEGSTLRVSPPAGDFFLPERPERPVVLLSGGVGLTPMVSMVETIVAAHPTLETHYVHGTTSSATHAMDRHVRALAESRPGIKVATFYCDPLADDQPGVTHDVTGLITMDWLRDNTPLNDADVYLCGPKPFLRAFVGGLSLAGVPSDRVHYEFFGPAEDLMTA
;
A
#
# COMPACT_ATOMS: atom_id res chain seq x y z
N LEU A 1 11.82 -22.94 0.61
CA LEU A 1 11.26 -21.91 -0.27
C LEU A 1 11.51 -20.53 0.32
N ARG A 2 12.10 -19.60 -0.44
CA ARG A 2 12.36 -18.20 0.00
C ARG A 2 11.39 -17.25 -0.70
N ARG A 3 10.78 -16.33 0.04
CA ARG A 3 9.90 -15.27 -0.47
C ARG A 3 10.13 -13.98 0.29
N ASN A 4 9.95 -12.87 -0.40
CA ASN A 4 9.98 -11.54 0.19
C ASN A 4 8.56 -11.12 0.57
N TYR A 5 8.45 -10.48 1.72
CA TYR A 5 7.22 -9.85 2.21
C TYR A 5 7.56 -8.47 2.76
N SER A 6 6.78 -7.49 2.41
CA SER A 6 6.93 -6.15 2.98
C SER A 6 6.60 -6.14 4.47
N ILE A 7 7.35 -5.38 5.23
CA ILE A 7 7.02 -5.07 6.61
C ILE A 7 5.76 -4.19 6.61
N SER A 8 4.75 -4.58 7.38
CA SER A 8 3.46 -3.89 7.46
C SER A 8 3.22 -3.19 8.81
N THR A 9 4.29 -2.87 9.53
CA THR A 9 4.25 -2.09 10.78
C THR A 9 5.39 -1.08 10.80
N ALA A 10 5.19 0.04 11.49
CA ALA A 10 6.26 0.99 11.74
C ALA A 10 7.42 0.37 12.53
N PRO A 11 8.65 0.89 12.40
CA PRO A 11 9.76 0.53 13.27
C PRO A 11 9.40 0.75 14.73
N ASN A 12 9.52 -0.28 15.56
CA ASN A 12 9.13 -0.24 16.98
C ASN A 12 10.18 -0.80 17.95
N GLY A 13 11.34 -1.26 17.42
CA GLY A 13 12.42 -1.84 18.22
C GLY A 13 12.10 -3.18 18.89
N ARG A 14 10.94 -3.78 18.63
CA ARG A 14 10.49 -5.03 19.30
C ARG A 14 10.31 -6.19 18.32
N GLY A 15 9.84 -5.91 17.10
CA GLY A 15 9.57 -6.97 16.14
C GLY A 15 9.06 -6.43 14.82
N TYR A 16 8.83 -7.34 13.89
CA TYR A 16 8.30 -7.08 12.58
C TYR A 16 6.92 -7.71 12.43
N ARG A 17 6.06 -7.06 11.66
CA ARG A 17 4.80 -7.64 11.19
C ARG A 17 4.86 -7.76 9.67
N ILE A 18 4.53 -8.92 9.16
CA ILE A 18 4.18 -9.13 7.75
C ILE A 18 2.69 -9.44 7.64
N SER A 19 2.06 -8.99 6.56
CA SER A 19 0.67 -9.32 6.25
C SER A 19 0.64 -10.11 4.96
N VAL A 20 0.14 -11.33 5.03
CA VAL A 20 0.24 -12.30 3.94
C VAL A 20 -1.15 -12.58 3.37
N LYS A 21 -1.38 -12.17 2.13
CA LYS A 21 -2.55 -12.60 1.36
C LYS A 21 -2.39 -14.08 1.00
N ARG A 22 -3.41 -14.89 1.26
CA ARG A 22 -3.47 -16.27 0.75
C ARG A 22 -3.68 -16.23 -0.76
N GLU A 23 -2.66 -16.61 -1.51
CA GLU A 23 -2.71 -16.57 -2.97
C GLU A 23 -3.14 -17.94 -3.51
N PRO A 24 -4.14 -18.03 -4.40
CA PRO A 24 -4.55 -19.28 -5.03
C PRO A 24 -3.34 -19.98 -5.68
N GLY A 25 -3.08 -21.24 -5.28
CA GLY A 25 -1.90 -22.01 -5.76
C GLY A 25 -0.54 -21.53 -5.24
N GLY A 26 -0.49 -20.49 -4.41
CA GLY A 26 0.75 -19.95 -3.85
C GLY A 26 1.35 -20.87 -2.78
N ALA A 27 2.47 -21.52 -3.08
CA ALA A 27 3.07 -22.50 -2.17
C ALA A 27 3.47 -21.91 -0.81
N ALA A 28 4.06 -20.70 -0.80
CA ALA A 28 4.51 -20.06 0.44
C ALA A 28 3.36 -19.48 1.25
N SER A 29 2.46 -18.73 0.60
CA SER A 29 1.33 -18.10 1.30
C SER A 29 0.38 -19.15 1.89
N ASN A 30 0.06 -20.21 1.15
CA ASN A 30 -0.78 -21.28 1.69
C ASN A 30 -0.08 -21.99 2.85
N TRP A 31 1.21 -22.32 2.72
CA TRP A 31 1.95 -22.94 3.81
C TRP A 31 1.94 -22.08 5.09
N LEU A 32 2.16 -20.78 4.96
CA LEU A 32 2.11 -19.85 6.10
C LEU A 32 0.72 -19.85 6.78
N HIS A 33 -0.36 -19.81 5.99
CA HIS A 33 -1.71 -19.85 6.53
C HIS A 33 -2.12 -21.19 7.14
N ASP A 34 -1.56 -22.30 6.64
CA ASP A 34 -1.95 -23.64 7.06
C ASP A 34 -1.13 -24.17 8.26
N HIS A 35 0.08 -23.63 8.49
CA HIS A 35 1.03 -24.25 9.43
C HIS A 35 1.58 -23.29 10.49
N LEU A 36 1.38 -21.98 10.37
CA LEU A 36 1.86 -21.05 11.38
C LEU A 36 0.80 -20.79 12.45
N GLU A 37 1.25 -20.98 13.69
CA GLU A 37 0.50 -20.70 14.91
C GLU A 37 1.34 -19.81 15.82
N GLU A 38 0.72 -19.24 16.83
CA GLU A 38 1.44 -18.50 17.86
C GLU A 38 2.51 -19.38 18.52
N GLY A 39 3.72 -18.86 18.63
CA GLY A 39 4.88 -19.61 19.12
C GLY A 39 5.66 -20.37 18.04
N SER A 40 5.16 -20.45 16.82
CA SER A 40 5.92 -21.04 15.71
C SER A 40 7.19 -20.24 15.41
N THR A 41 8.25 -20.95 14.99
CA THR A 41 9.54 -20.32 14.62
C THR A 41 9.68 -20.24 13.11
N LEU A 42 9.98 -19.04 12.60
CA LEU A 42 10.35 -18.81 11.20
C LEU A 42 11.81 -18.36 11.09
N ARG A 43 12.49 -18.86 10.06
CA ARG A 43 13.80 -18.32 9.69
C ARG A 43 13.61 -17.17 8.71
N VAL A 44 14.07 -15.98 9.09
CA VAL A 44 14.00 -14.77 8.27
C VAL A 44 15.39 -14.18 8.04
N SER A 45 15.58 -13.47 6.93
CA SER A 45 16.75 -12.61 6.70
C SER A 45 16.54 -11.26 7.39
N PRO A 46 17.57 -10.48 7.68
CA PRO A 46 17.40 -9.08 8.03
C PRO A 46 16.56 -8.34 6.98
N PRO A 47 15.83 -7.28 7.37
CA PRO A 47 15.13 -6.42 6.41
C PRO A 47 16.09 -5.88 5.35
N ALA A 48 15.62 -5.80 4.12
CA ALA A 48 16.37 -5.29 2.97
C ALA A 48 15.40 -4.67 1.97
N GLY A 49 15.91 -3.83 1.06
CA GLY A 49 15.15 -3.15 0.02
C GLY A 49 15.21 -1.63 0.14
N ASP A 50 14.74 -0.96 -0.91
CA ASP A 50 14.85 0.49 -1.07
C ASP A 50 13.48 1.19 -1.06
N PHE A 51 12.40 0.44 -0.79
CA PHE A 51 11.04 0.97 -0.76
C PHE A 51 10.60 1.32 0.67
N PHE A 52 10.99 2.50 1.11
CA PHE A 52 10.70 3.03 2.45
C PHE A 52 10.60 4.56 2.45
N LEU A 53 9.98 5.14 3.48
CA LEU A 53 9.98 6.58 3.71
C LEU A 53 11.36 7.04 4.19
N PRO A 54 11.87 8.19 3.70
CA PRO A 54 13.07 8.80 4.27
C PRO A 54 12.83 9.19 5.73
N GLU A 55 13.91 9.29 6.51
CA GLU A 55 13.83 9.72 7.92
C GLU A 55 13.21 11.11 8.08
N ARG A 56 13.33 11.96 7.07
CA ARG A 56 12.80 13.33 7.06
C ARG A 56 12.12 13.58 5.72
N PRO A 57 10.84 13.19 5.58
CA PRO A 57 10.08 13.52 4.38
C PRO A 57 9.85 15.04 4.34
N GLU A 58 10.17 15.64 3.21
CA GLU A 58 10.10 17.11 3.03
C GLU A 58 8.87 17.55 2.25
N ARG A 59 8.15 16.61 1.63
CA ARG A 59 7.01 16.87 0.75
C ARG A 59 5.77 16.14 1.24
N PRO A 60 4.57 16.58 0.86
CA PRO A 60 3.38 15.75 0.99
C PRO A 60 3.61 14.35 0.42
N VAL A 61 2.95 13.35 0.96
CA VAL A 61 3.12 11.96 0.55
C VAL A 61 1.80 11.40 0.02
N VAL A 62 1.85 10.79 -1.17
CA VAL A 62 0.74 10.01 -1.72
C VAL A 62 1.12 8.53 -1.66
N LEU A 63 0.39 7.76 -0.84
CA LEU A 63 0.54 6.32 -0.67
C LEU A 63 -0.54 5.63 -1.51
N LEU A 64 -0.16 5.14 -2.69
CA LEU A 64 -1.08 4.58 -3.67
C LEU A 64 -0.93 3.07 -3.78
N SER A 65 -1.98 2.31 -3.46
CA SER A 65 -1.89 0.85 -3.42
C SER A 65 -3.05 0.14 -4.09
N GLY A 66 -2.75 -1.05 -4.64
CA GLY A 66 -3.72 -1.99 -5.19
C GLY A 66 -3.64 -3.36 -4.49
N GLY A 67 -4.77 -3.86 -3.97
CA GLY A 67 -4.83 -5.16 -3.32
C GLY A 67 -3.83 -5.32 -2.18
N VAL A 68 -3.02 -6.40 -2.19
CA VAL A 68 -2.03 -6.65 -1.14
C VAL A 68 -0.88 -5.64 -1.09
N GLY A 69 -0.74 -4.76 -2.11
CA GLY A 69 0.21 -3.65 -2.10
C GLY A 69 -0.02 -2.62 -1.00
N LEU A 70 -1.09 -2.74 -0.24
CA LEU A 70 -1.32 -1.94 0.97
C LEU A 70 -0.28 -2.19 2.07
N THR A 71 0.41 -3.34 2.08
CA THR A 71 1.25 -3.74 3.22
C THR A 71 2.39 -2.76 3.54
N PRO A 72 3.22 -2.29 2.58
CA PRO A 72 4.20 -1.25 2.87
C PRO A 72 3.55 0.10 3.19
N MET A 73 2.39 0.41 2.58
CA MET A 73 1.69 1.68 2.84
C MET A 73 1.21 1.78 4.30
N VAL A 74 0.75 0.69 4.88
CA VAL A 74 0.36 0.65 6.30
C VAL A 74 1.57 0.92 7.20
N SER A 75 2.73 0.33 6.91
CA SER A 75 3.98 0.63 7.62
C SER A 75 4.34 2.12 7.55
N MET A 76 4.18 2.71 6.37
CA MET A 76 4.46 4.14 6.14
C MET A 76 3.45 5.02 6.91
N VAL A 77 2.14 4.73 6.86
CA VAL A 77 1.12 5.49 7.62
C VAL A 77 1.38 5.41 9.13
N GLU A 78 1.67 4.21 9.67
CA GLU A 78 2.03 4.06 11.09
C GLU A 78 3.26 4.90 11.45
N THR A 79 4.28 4.91 10.58
CA THR A 79 5.49 5.72 10.77
C THR A 79 5.18 7.21 10.76
N ILE A 80 4.35 7.66 9.82
CA ILE A 80 3.93 9.07 9.70
C ILE A 80 3.17 9.50 10.98
N VAL A 81 2.24 8.69 11.44
CA VAL A 81 1.48 8.97 12.67
C VAL A 81 2.41 9.09 13.87
N ALA A 82 3.42 8.24 13.97
CA ALA A 82 4.34 8.21 15.11
C ALA A 82 5.41 9.31 15.07
N ALA A 83 5.96 9.64 13.90
CA ALA A 83 7.17 10.45 13.78
C ALA A 83 6.98 11.77 13.00
N HIS A 84 5.93 11.89 12.17
CA HIS A 84 5.76 13.04 11.26
C HIS A 84 4.36 13.65 11.38
N PRO A 85 3.98 14.22 12.53
CA PRO A 85 2.59 14.62 12.82
C PRO A 85 2.05 15.74 11.95
N THR A 86 2.90 16.48 11.25
CA THR A 86 2.53 17.61 10.37
C THR A 86 2.58 17.26 8.89
N LEU A 87 3.01 16.03 8.55
CA LEU A 87 3.17 15.61 7.16
C LEU A 87 1.80 15.39 6.51
N GLU A 88 1.48 16.18 5.48
CA GLU A 88 0.30 15.95 4.67
C GLU A 88 0.42 14.61 3.94
N THR A 89 -0.57 13.73 4.14
CA THR A 89 -0.53 12.36 3.63
C THR A 89 -1.87 11.99 3.01
N HIS A 90 -1.81 11.43 1.80
CA HIS A 90 -2.96 10.90 1.08
C HIS A 90 -2.79 9.38 0.93
N TYR A 91 -3.56 8.61 1.68
CA TYR A 91 -3.63 7.15 1.53
C TYR A 91 -4.75 6.80 0.55
N VAL A 92 -4.39 6.27 -0.61
CA VAL A 92 -5.33 5.89 -1.68
C VAL A 92 -5.20 4.40 -1.96
N HIS A 93 -6.27 3.65 -1.71
CA HIS A 93 -6.26 2.20 -1.83
C HIS A 93 -7.38 1.70 -2.72
N GLY A 94 -7.03 0.85 -3.69
CA GLY A 94 -7.99 0.15 -4.54
C GLY A 94 -7.99 -1.36 -4.28
N THR A 95 -9.18 -1.94 -4.14
CA THR A 95 -9.37 -3.38 -4.05
C THR A 95 -10.70 -3.79 -4.70
N THR A 96 -11.03 -5.08 -4.66
CA THR A 96 -12.25 -5.57 -5.30
C THR A 96 -13.49 -5.17 -4.50
N SER A 97 -13.52 -5.47 -3.20
CA SER A 97 -14.67 -5.28 -2.31
C SER A 97 -14.24 -5.33 -0.84
N SER A 98 -15.18 -5.18 0.09
CA SER A 98 -14.94 -5.35 1.52
C SER A 98 -14.34 -6.71 1.90
N ALA A 99 -14.68 -7.77 1.19
CA ALA A 99 -14.12 -9.11 1.42
C ALA A 99 -12.62 -9.21 1.18
N THR A 100 -12.05 -8.29 0.41
CA THR A 100 -10.62 -8.26 0.07
C THR A 100 -9.88 -7.06 0.67
N HIS A 101 -10.58 -6.17 1.37
CA HIS A 101 -10.02 -4.96 1.97
C HIS A 101 -9.45 -5.25 3.37
N ALA A 102 -8.19 -5.63 3.40
CA ALA A 102 -7.49 -5.83 4.66
C ALA A 102 -7.15 -4.50 5.34
N MET A 103 -7.13 -4.48 6.67
CA MET A 103 -6.63 -3.39 7.53
C MET A 103 -7.36 -2.03 7.40
N ASP A 104 -8.50 -1.94 6.72
CA ASP A 104 -9.26 -0.69 6.55
C ASP A 104 -9.53 0.01 7.89
N ARG A 105 -10.10 -0.70 8.85
CA ARG A 105 -10.40 -0.15 10.18
C ARG A 105 -9.17 0.41 10.88
N HIS A 106 -8.03 -0.27 10.71
CA HIS A 106 -6.77 0.17 11.30
C HIS A 106 -6.27 1.48 10.65
N VAL A 107 -6.27 1.55 9.32
CA VAL A 107 -5.84 2.75 8.59
C VAL A 107 -6.76 3.94 8.89
N ARG A 108 -8.08 3.74 8.91
CA ARG A 108 -9.04 4.80 9.24
C ARG A 108 -8.85 5.31 10.67
N ALA A 109 -8.64 4.43 11.64
CA ALA A 109 -8.36 4.85 13.03
C ALA A 109 -7.05 5.65 13.14
N LEU A 110 -6.02 5.30 12.38
CA LEU A 110 -4.78 6.09 12.28
C LEU A 110 -5.06 7.49 11.69
N ALA A 111 -5.83 7.57 10.62
CA ALA A 111 -6.19 8.82 9.98
C ALA A 111 -7.05 9.72 10.88
N GLU A 112 -8.02 9.16 11.60
CA GLU A 112 -8.84 9.90 12.58
C GLU A 112 -7.99 10.53 13.68
N SER A 113 -6.89 9.88 14.06
CA SER A 113 -5.96 10.40 15.07
C SER A 113 -5.08 11.55 14.55
N ARG A 114 -5.07 11.84 13.23
CA ARG A 114 -4.17 12.80 12.56
C ARG A 114 -4.88 13.54 11.42
N PRO A 115 -5.31 14.80 11.61
CA PRO A 115 -6.06 15.56 10.60
C PRO A 115 -5.34 15.74 9.25
N GLY A 116 -3.99 15.62 9.22
CA GLY A 116 -3.20 15.70 7.99
C GLY A 116 -3.23 14.46 7.11
N ILE A 117 -3.87 13.36 7.56
CA ILE A 117 -3.97 12.12 6.80
C ILE A 117 -5.36 12.02 6.18
N LYS A 118 -5.42 11.98 4.86
CA LYS A 118 -6.64 11.77 4.09
C LYS A 118 -6.66 10.34 3.55
N VAL A 119 -7.78 9.65 3.69
CA VAL A 119 -7.97 8.26 3.22
C VAL A 119 -9.03 8.26 2.13
N ALA A 120 -8.73 7.57 1.03
CA ALA A 120 -9.69 7.27 -0.02
C ALA A 120 -9.57 5.80 -0.43
N THR A 121 -10.68 5.09 -0.38
CA THR A 121 -10.75 3.67 -0.71
C THR A 121 -11.69 3.42 -1.89
N PHE A 122 -11.25 2.56 -2.80
CA PHE A 122 -11.93 2.25 -4.05
C PHE A 122 -12.28 0.77 -4.13
N TYR A 123 -13.56 0.47 -4.41
CA TYR A 123 -14.00 -0.90 -4.72
C TYR A 123 -14.41 -0.99 -6.18
N CYS A 124 -13.68 -1.82 -6.96
CA CYS A 124 -13.98 -1.96 -8.38
C CYS A 124 -15.11 -2.94 -8.68
N ASP A 125 -15.44 -3.83 -7.75
CA ASP A 125 -16.53 -4.80 -7.83
C ASP A 125 -17.12 -5.03 -6.42
N PRO A 126 -17.85 -4.04 -5.88
CA PRO A 126 -18.38 -4.10 -4.53
C PRO A 126 -19.45 -5.20 -4.39
N LEU A 127 -19.51 -5.80 -3.20
CA LEU A 127 -20.54 -6.76 -2.83
C LEU A 127 -21.90 -6.05 -2.67
N ALA A 128 -22.98 -6.83 -2.65
CA ALA A 128 -24.34 -6.29 -2.48
C ALA A 128 -24.52 -5.48 -1.18
N ASP A 129 -23.78 -5.84 -0.13
CA ASP A 129 -23.83 -5.15 1.17
C ASP A 129 -22.80 -4.00 1.28
N ASP A 130 -21.92 -3.83 0.29
CA ASP A 130 -20.98 -2.71 0.25
C ASP A 130 -21.70 -1.41 -0.12
N GLN A 131 -21.48 -0.37 0.65
CA GLN A 131 -22.15 0.93 0.47
C GLN A 131 -21.10 2.05 0.34
N PRO A 132 -21.16 2.85 -0.75
CA PRO A 132 -20.34 4.06 -0.89
C PRO A 132 -20.54 5.02 0.29
N GLY A 133 -19.44 5.58 0.79
CA GLY A 133 -19.44 6.46 1.97
C GLY A 133 -19.53 5.72 3.31
N VAL A 134 -19.66 4.38 3.32
CA VAL A 134 -19.69 3.53 4.53
C VAL A 134 -18.59 2.50 4.50
N THR A 135 -18.57 1.60 3.51
CA THR A 135 -17.56 0.53 3.39
C THR A 135 -16.38 0.95 2.50
N HIS A 136 -16.60 1.89 1.61
CA HIS A 136 -15.60 2.47 0.71
C HIS A 136 -16.01 3.87 0.31
N ASP A 137 -15.07 4.66 -0.21
CA ASP A 137 -15.33 6.06 -0.55
C ASP A 137 -15.79 6.20 -2.01
N VAL A 138 -15.22 5.42 -2.93
CA VAL A 138 -15.50 5.51 -4.36
C VAL A 138 -15.74 4.12 -4.96
N THR A 139 -16.79 3.97 -5.75
CA THR A 139 -17.01 2.77 -6.56
C THR A 139 -16.30 2.92 -7.91
N GLY A 140 -15.51 1.92 -8.28
CA GLY A 140 -14.74 1.85 -9.52
C GLY A 140 -13.24 1.75 -9.31
N LEU A 141 -12.49 1.97 -10.36
CA LEU A 141 -11.02 1.98 -10.34
C LEU A 141 -10.49 3.38 -9.98
N ILE A 142 -9.34 3.42 -9.32
CA ILE A 142 -8.58 4.66 -9.18
C ILE A 142 -8.17 5.13 -10.57
N THR A 143 -8.30 6.44 -10.84
CA THR A 143 -7.90 7.05 -12.12
C THR A 143 -6.87 8.16 -11.90
N MET A 144 -6.09 8.48 -12.93
CA MET A 144 -5.15 9.60 -12.88
C MET A 144 -5.85 10.94 -12.72
N ASP A 145 -7.05 11.09 -13.30
CA ASP A 145 -7.86 12.31 -13.14
C ASP A 145 -8.28 12.50 -11.70
N TRP A 146 -8.78 11.43 -11.07
CA TRP A 146 -9.13 11.48 -9.64
C TRP A 146 -7.93 11.84 -8.76
N LEU A 147 -6.76 11.23 -9.00
CA LEU A 147 -5.55 11.54 -8.24
C LEU A 147 -5.14 13.01 -8.39
N ARG A 148 -5.23 13.54 -9.62
CA ARG A 148 -4.90 14.95 -9.91
C ARG A 148 -5.83 15.92 -9.18
N ASP A 149 -7.11 15.57 -9.11
CA ASP A 149 -8.13 16.44 -8.51
C ASP A 149 -8.16 16.35 -6.97
N ASN A 150 -7.68 15.25 -6.39
CA ASN A 150 -7.85 14.96 -4.96
C ASN A 150 -6.54 14.81 -4.17
N THR A 151 -5.38 14.89 -4.82
CA THR A 151 -4.08 14.76 -4.16
C THR A 151 -3.09 15.82 -4.67
N PRO A 152 -2.08 16.20 -3.89
CA PRO A 152 -1.08 17.20 -4.30
C PRO A 152 0.01 16.58 -5.20
N LEU A 153 -0.36 15.91 -6.30
CA LEU A 153 0.59 15.17 -7.15
C LEU A 153 1.79 15.99 -7.60
N ASN A 154 1.60 17.29 -7.87
CA ASN A 154 2.66 18.16 -8.38
C ASN A 154 3.76 18.44 -7.34
N ASP A 155 3.44 18.31 -6.06
CA ASP A 155 4.33 18.66 -4.94
C ASP A 155 4.71 17.44 -4.09
N ALA A 156 4.01 16.31 -4.25
CA ALA A 156 4.16 15.13 -3.43
C ALA A 156 5.26 14.16 -3.90
N ASP A 157 5.77 13.38 -2.96
CA ASP A 157 6.41 12.10 -3.23
C ASP A 157 5.33 11.01 -3.30
N VAL A 158 5.35 10.22 -4.38
CA VAL A 158 4.32 9.20 -4.65
C VAL A 158 4.90 7.81 -4.47
N TYR A 159 4.34 7.04 -3.55
CA TYR A 159 4.71 5.66 -3.29
C TYR A 159 3.63 4.72 -3.84
N LEU A 160 4.02 3.78 -4.71
CA LEU A 160 3.10 2.87 -5.38
C LEU A 160 3.45 1.40 -5.08
N CYS A 161 2.44 0.61 -4.73
CA CYS A 161 2.59 -0.83 -4.65
C CYS A 161 1.29 -1.53 -5.06
N GLY A 162 1.40 -2.53 -5.94
CA GLY A 162 0.24 -3.25 -6.45
C GLY A 162 0.56 -4.20 -7.58
N PRO A 163 -0.47 -4.77 -8.23
CA PRO A 163 -0.30 -5.66 -9.37
C PRO A 163 0.35 -4.96 -10.57
N LYS A 164 0.98 -5.73 -11.46
CA LYS A 164 1.67 -5.21 -12.65
C LYS A 164 0.83 -4.24 -13.49
N PRO A 165 -0.44 -4.52 -13.84
CA PRO A 165 -1.27 -3.57 -14.58
C PRO A 165 -1.48 -2.25 -13.86
N PHE A 166 -1.64 -2.29 -12.53
CA PHE A 166 -1.77 -1.11 -11.68
C PHE A 166 -0.49 -0.25 -11.73
N LEU A 167 0.68 -0.84 -11.51
CA LEU A 167 1.94 -0.11 -11.57
C LEU A 167 2.19 0.49 -12.96
N ARG A 168 1.95 -0.26 -14.03
CA ARG A 168 2.09 0.25 -15.40
C ARG A 168 1.21 1.47 -15.67
N ALA A 169 -0.05 1.41 -15.25
CA ALA A 169 -0.99 2.51 -15.45
C ALA A 169 -0.54 3.77 -14.70
N PHE A 170 -0.17 3.63 -13.43
CA PHE A 170 0.14 4.80 -12.61
C PHE A 170 1.56 5.33 -12.80
N VAL A 171 2.58 4.49 -12.97
CA VAL A 171 3.94 4.97 -13.27
C VAL A 171 3.96 5.71 -14.61
N GLY A 172 3.31 5.15 -15.64
CA GLY A 172 3.14 5.81 -16.93
C GLY A 172 2.30 7.09 -16.84
N GLY A 173 1.18 7.03 -16.12
CA GLY A 173 0.28 8.18 -15.92
C GLY A 173 0.93 9.34 -15.18
N LEU A 174 1.70 9.07 -14.11
CA LEU A 174 2.44 10.07 -13.35
C LEU A 174 3.54 10.74 -14.21
N SER A 175 4.25 9.95 -14.99
CA SER A 175 5.25 10.48 -15.95
C SER A 175 4.60 11.41 -16.97
N LEU A 176 3.46 11.02 -17.56
CA LEU A 176 2.69 11.87 -18.49
C LEU A 176 2.12 13.13 -17.83
N ALA A 177 1.80 13.06 -16.54
CA ALA A 177 1.36 14.20 -15.74
C ALA A 177 2.52 15.13 -15.34
N GLY A 178 3.76 14.79 -15.69
CA GLY A 178 4.93 15.63 -15.40
C GLY A 178 5.49 15.46 -13.98
N VAL A 179 5.09 14.44 -13.23
CA VAL A 179 5.68 14.14 -11.93
C VAL A 179 7.13 13.68 -12.13
N PRO A 180 8.12 14.32 -11.51
CA PRO A 180 9.52 13.94 -11.63
C PRO A 180 9.78 12.48 -11.19
N SER A 181 10.60 11.77 -11.94
CA SER A 181 10.84 10.33 -11.70
C SER A 181 11.50 10.02 -10.35
N ASP A 182 12.27 10.96 -9.80
CA ASP A 182 12.89 10.88 -8.48
C ASP A 182 11.89 11.02 -7.33
N ARG A 183 10.65 11.42 -7.63
CA ARG A 183 9.53 11.49 -6.69
C ARG A 183 8.53 10.34 -6.84
N VAL A 184 8.76 9.41 -7.76
CA VAL A 184 7.89 8.25 -8.02
C VAL A 184 8.60 6.99 -7.55
N HIS A 185 8.19 6.47 -6.40
CA HIS A 185 8.74 5.27 -5.77
C HIS A 185 7.76 4.13 -5.93
N TYR A 186 8.21 2.96 -6.39
CA TYR A 186 7.31 1.82 -6.53
C TYR A 186 7.98 0.49 -6.21
N GLU A 187 7.19 -0.44 -5.69
CA GLU A 187 7.59 -1.83 -5.46
C GLU A 187 6.62 -2.78 -6.15
N PHE A 188 7.17 -3.79 -6.82
CA PHE A 188 6.42 -4.83 -7.50
C PHE A 188 6.47 -6.14 -6.73
N PHE A 189 5.31 -6.76 -6.50
CA PHE A 189 5.19 -8.07 -5.89
C PHE A 189 5.08 -9.16 -6.95
N GLY A 190 6.20 -9.62 -7.47
CA GLY A 190 6.28 -10.67 -8.47
C GLY A 190 7.71 -11.02 -8.83
N PRO A 191 7.94 -12.01 -9.71
CA PRO A 191 9.26 -12.28 -10.26
C PRO A 191 9.78 -11.06 -11.01
N ALA A 192 11.06 -10.72 -10.82
CA ALA A 192 11.69 -9.54 -11.43
C ALA A 192 11.61 -9.54 -12.98
N GLU A 193 11.57 -10.72 -13.58
CA GLU A 193 11.45 -10.90 -15.04
C GLU A 193 10.09 -10.43 -15.60
N ASP A 194 9.05 -10.38 -14.77
CA ASP A 194 7.69 -10.01 -15.21
C ASP A 194 7.50 -8.51 -15.45
N LEU A 195 8.37 -7.64 -14.93
CA LEU A 195 8.24 -6.18 -15.13
C LEU A 195 8.70 -5.74 -16.53
N MET A 196 9.65 -6.46 -17.13
CA MET A 196 10.30 -6.08 -18.37
C MET A 196 9.67 -6.72 -19.62
N THR A 197 8.82 -7.71 -19.47
CA THR A 197 8.09 -8.32 -20.60
C THR A 197 6.83 -7.55 -20.94
N ALA A 198 6.77 -7.08 -22.18
CA ALA A 198 5.74 -6.24 -22.81
C ALA A 198 4.32 -6.76 -22.65
#